data_ec1f7785f0463f4faac017bf1bf792c9
#
_entry.id   ec1f7785f0463f4faac017bf1bf792c9
#
_cell.length_a   1.000
_cell.length_b   1.000
_cell.length_c   1.000
_cell.angle_alpha   90.00
_cell.angle_beta   90.00
_cell.angle_gamma   90.00
#
_symmetry.space_group_name_H-M   'P 1'
#
loop_
_entity.id
_entity.type
_entity.pdbx_description
1 polymer ?
#
loop_
_entity_poly.entity_id
_entity_poly.type
_entity_poly.pdbx_seq_one_letter_code
_entity_poly.pdbx_strand_id
1 'polypeptide(L)'
;MPSEKMLMRGSNVVGEAAVRAGCRYYFGYPITPQNELPEYLSARMLDVGGTFIQGESEVASINMVLGASVAGGRVMTSSSSPGISLKQEGISYMAGMELPGVIINMMRGGPGLGNIAASAADYFQATRGGGHGDYRTPVLAPAGCQELAELTFVAFDLADKYRNPVMLLGDGLMGQVMEPVVFPDFIDLKDLPEKDWVLNGCKGREPRAIFSMLLGQGDLYSHNLDLQKKYDRITAEEQRWETQNTDDADIIVVAYGTAARIAESAMDELRTAGLKVGLFRPITLW
;
A
#
# COMPACT_ATOMS: atom_id res chain seq x y z
N MET A 1 8.79 -28.16 -4.32
CA MET A 1 8.81 -28.00 -5.78
C MET A 1 9.18 -26.57 -6.04
N PRO A 2 9.93 -26.20 -7.09
CA PRO A 2 10.13 -24.78 -7.39
C PRO A 2 8.75 -24.17 -7.62
N SER A 3 8.48 -23.03 -6.99
CA SER A 3 7.23 -22.30 -7.15
C SER A 3 7.03 -21.94 -8.63
N GLU A 4 5.87 -22.29 -9.18
CA GLU A 4 5.56 -22.12 -10.59
C GLU A 4 5.53 -20.62 -10.93
N LYS A 5 6.24 -20.24 -12.01
CA LYS A 5 6.17 -18.87 -12.54
C LYS A 5 4.85 -18.67 -13.28
N MET A 6 4.08 -17.67 -12.84
CA MET A 6 2.82 -17.30 -13.47
C MET A 6 2.99 -15.99 -14.25
N LEU A 7 2.66 -15.99 -15.55
CA LEU A 7 2.61 -14.77 -16.34
C LEU A 7 1.34 -13.99 -16.00
N MET A 8 1.47 -12.86 -15.33
CA MET A 8 0.32 -12.09 -14.86
C MET A 8 0.50 -10.58 -15.08
N ARG A 9 -0.63 -9.90 -15.24
CA ARG A 9 -0.70 -8.44 -15.26
C ARG A 9 -0.48 -7.87 -13.87
N GLY A 10 0.26 -6.75 -13.74
CA GLY A 10 0.63 -6.17 -12.44
C GLY A 10 -0.56 -5.92 -11.51
N SER A 11 -1.69 -5.39 -12.01
CA SER A 11 -2.89 -5.24 -11.20
C SER A 11 -3.41 -6.57 -10.62
N ASN A 12 -3.42 -7.63 -11.43
CA ASN A 12 -3.83 -8.97 -10.98
C ASN A 12 -2.83 -9.58 -10.00
N VAL A 13 -1.53 -9.28 -10.17
CA VAL A 13 -0.47 -9.69 -9.24
C VAL A 13 -0.74 -9.15 -7.84
N VAL A 14 -1.08 -7.88 -7.70
CA VAL A 14 -1.46 -7.29 -6.41
C VAL A 14 -2.67 -8.02 -5.81
N GLY A 15 -3.68 -8.31 -6.62
CA GLY A 15 -4.88 -9.04 -6.17
C GLY A 15 -4.57 -10.45 -5.63
N GLU A 16 -3.78 -11.24 -6.39
CA GLU A 16 -3.40 -12.59 -5.96
C GLU A 16 -2.48 -12.56 -4.73
N ALA A 17 -1.50 -11.65 -4.71
CA ALA A 17 -0.62 -11.47 -3.57
C ALA A 17 -1.39 -11.09 -2.30
N ALA A 18 -2.38 -10.20 -2.38
CA ALA A 18 -3.22 -9.83 -1.27
C ALA A 18 -4.00 -11.03 -0.70
N VAL A 19 -4.61 -11.84 -1.57
CA VAL A 19 -5.33 -13.06 -1.17
C VAL A 19 -4.40 -14.04 -0.47
N ARG A 20 -3.20 -14.26 -1.02
CA ARG A 20 -2.17 -15.13 -0.43
C ARG A 20 -1.65 -14.60 0.90
N ALA A 21 -1.52 -13.28 1.03
CA ALA A 21 -1.14 -12.60 2.27
C ALA A 21 -2.27 -12.60 3.33
N GLY A 22 -3.36 -13.32 3.12
CA GLY A 22 -4.45 -13.44 4.09
C GLY A 22 -5.50 -12.33 4.04
N CYS A 23 -5.50 -11.47 3.02
CA CYS A 23 -6.58 -10.51 2.81
C CYS A 23 -7.89 -11.25 2.52
N ARG A 24 -8.94 -10.89 3.25
CA ARG A 24 -10.28 -11.47 3.08
C ARG A 24 -11.36 -10.42 2.88
N TYR A 25 -10.99 -9.14 2.88
CA TYR A 25 -11.93 -8.05 2.71
C TYR A 25 -11.39 -7.04 1.71
N TYR A 26 -12.11 -6.83 0.62
CA TYR A 26 -11.83 -5.78 -0.35
C TYR A 26 -13.04 -4.90 -0.55
N PHE A 27 -12.83 -3.59 -0.45
CA PHE A 27 -13.84 -2.57 -0.72
C PHE A 27 -13.24 -1.52 -1.65
N GLY A 28 -13.85 -1.32 -2.81
CA GLY A 28 -13.33 -0.42 -3.82
C GLY A 28 -14.40 0.25 -4.66
N TYR A 29 -13.98 1.22 -5.46
CA TYR A 29 -14.77 1.85 -6.49
C TYR A 29 -13.96 1.87 -7.79
N PRO A 30 -14.55 1.53 -8.95
CA PRO A 30 -13.79 1.42 -10.19
C PRO A 30 -13.27 2.78 -10.66
N ILE A 31 -12.01 2.82 -11.06
CA ILE A 31 -11.36 3.99 -11.64
C ILE A 31 -10.18 3.55 -12.50
N THR A 32 -10.04 4.13 -13.71
CA THR A 32 -8.89 3.91 -14.59
C THR A 32 -7.62 4.54 -13.99
N PRO A 33 -6.42 3.87 -14.00
CA PRO A 33 -6.09 2.64 -14.75
C PRO A 33 -6.03 1.36 -13.92
N GLN A 34 -6.78 1.21 -12.83
CA GLN A 34 -6.65 0.07 -11.92
C GLN A 34 -7.86 -0.90 -11.94
N ASN A 35 -8.75 -0.80 -12.91
CA ASN A 35 -10.01 -1.57 -12.94
C ASN A 35 -9.79 -3.10 -12.93
N GLU A 36 -8.67 -3.58 -13.46
CA GLU A 36 -8.35 -5.00 -13.50
C GLU A 36 -8.11 -5.60 -12.11
N LEU A 37 -7.70 -4.78 -11.13
CA LEU A 37 -7.52 -5.23 -9.75
C LEU A 37 -8.85 -5.59 -9.08
N PRO A 38 -9.86 -4.71 -9.01
CA PRO A 38 -11.17 -5.07 -8.47
C PRO A 38 -11.86 -6.14 -9.31
N GLU A 39 -11.72 -6.16 -10.65
CA GLU A 39 -12.24 -7.22 -11.50
C GLU A 39 -11.67 -8.59 -11.09
N TYR A 40 -10.35 -8.70 -10.95
CA TYR A 40 -9.69 -9.92 -10.48
C TYR A 40 -10.21 -10.35 -9.10
N LEU A 41 -10.26 -9.42 -8.14
CA LEU A 41 -10.69 -9.70 -6.78
C LEU A 41 -12.17 -10.05 -6.66
N SER A 42 -13.02 -9.55 -7.57
CA SER A 42 -14.47 -9.86 -7.56
C SER A 42 -14.74 -11.36 -7.72
N ALA A 43 -13.92 -12.04 -8.52
CA ALA A 43 -13.97 -13.50 -8.66
C ALA A 43 -13.16 -14.19 -7.55
N ARG A 44 -11.91 -13.75 -7.34
CA ARG A 44 -10.94 -14.45 -6.50
C ARG A 44 -11.30 -14.47 -5.01
N MET A 45 -11.98 -13.44 -4.50
CA MET A 45 -12.44 -13.41 -3.10
C MET A 45 -13.46 -14.52 -2.80
N LEU A 46 -14.28 -14.90 -3.76
CA LEU A 46 -15.25 -15.99 -3.59
C LEU A 46 -14.55 -17.33 -3.34
N ASP A 47 -13.45 -17.61 -4.05
CA ASP A 47 -12.69 -18.85 -3.94
C ASP A 47 -12.08 -19.07 -2.56
N VAL A 48 -11.79 -17.98 -1.84
CA VAL A 48 -11.12 -18.01 -0.53
C VAL A 48 -12.05 -17.68 0.64
N GLY A 49 -13.36 -17.61 0.40
CA GLY A 49 -14.35 -17.24 1.41
C GLY A 49 -14.20 -15.79 1.91
N GLY A 50 -13.65 -14.94 1.09
CA GLY A 50 -13.50 -13.50 1.36
C GLY A 50 -14.74 -12.70 0.94
N THR A 51 -14.69 -11.40 1.20
CA THR A 51 -15.74 -10.44 0.85
C THR A 51 -15.21 -9.42 -0.14
N PHE A 52 -15.92 -9.26 -1.25
CA PHE A 52 -15.71 -8.19 -2.22
C PHE A 52 -16.97 -7.32 -2.28
N ILE A 53 -16.81 -6.01 -2.11
CA ILE A 53 -17.91 -5.05 -2.30
C ILE A 53 -17.41 -3.88 -3.13
N GLN A 54 -18.13 -3.58 -4.20
CA GLN A 54 -18.03 -2.30 -4.88
C GLN A 54 -18.88 -1.28 -4.13
N GLY A 55 -18.23 -0.29 -3.53
CA GLY A 55 -18.91 0.83 -2.90
C GLY A 55 -19.61 1.75 -3.94
N GLU A 56 -20.44 2.64 -3.48
CA GLU A 56 -21.04 3.69 -4.32
C GLU A 56 -20.03 4.80 -4.68
N SER A 57 -18.95 4.91 -3.93
CA SER A 57 -17.90 5.92 -4.06
C SER A 57 -16.62 5.49 -3.35
N GLU A 58 -15.53 6.20 -3.58
CA GLU A 58 -14.29 6.02 -2.85
C GLU A 58 -14.44 6.33 -1.35
N VAL A 59 -15.27 7.31 -1.02
CA VAL A 59 -15.59 7.67 0.38
C VAL A 59 -16.30 6.53 1.08
N ALA A 60 -17.31 5.91 0.45
CA ALA A 60 -17.98 4.74 0.99
C ALA A 60 -17.00 3.57 1.17
N SER A 61 -16.17 3.33 0.15
CA SER A 61 -15.20 2.21 0.16
C SER A 61 -14.20 2.33 1.31
N ILE A 62 -13.62 3.49 1.56
CA ILE A 62 -12.66 3.65 2.67
C ILE A 62 -13.31 3.52 4.05
N ASN A 63 -14.57 3.91 4.20
CA ASN A 63 -15.31 3.70 5.45
C ASN A 63 -15.66 2.22 5.68
N MET A 64 -15.92 1.45 4.61
CA MET A 64 -16.05 -0.02 4.70
C MET A 64 -14.73 -0.67 5.12
N VAL A 65 -13.59 -0.20 4.58
CA VAL A 65 -12.24 -0.64 4.98
C VAL A 65 -12.03 -0.42 6.48
N LEU A 66 -12.35 0.77 6.97
CA LEU A 66 -12.26 1.12 8.38
C LEU A 66 -13.09 0.15 9.24
N GLY A 67 -14.36 -0.09 8.87
CA GLY A 67 -15.24 -1.00 9.59
C GLY A 67 -14.72 -2.45 9.63
N ALA A 68 -14.22 -2.98 8.51
CA ALA A 68 -13.66 -4.33 8.46
C ALA A 68 -12.34 -4.44 9.24
N SER A 69 -11.52 -3.38 9.24
CA SER A 69 -10.30 -3.30 10.04
C SER A 69 -10.63 -3.34 11.53
N VAL A 70 -11.61 -2.56 11.99
CA VAL A 70 -12.10 -2.57 13.39
C VAL A 70 -12.54 -3.97 13.82
N ALA A 71 -13.12 -4.75 12.92
CA ALA A 71 -13.50 -6.14 13.17
C ALA A 71 -12.33 -7.14 13.15
N GLY A 72 -11.11 -6.68 12.83
CA GLY A 72 -9.87 -7.47 12.89
C GLY A 72 -9.44 -8.12 11.57
N GLY A 73 -10.15 -7.92 10.47
CA GLY A 73 -9.81 -8.48 9.17
C GLY A 73 -8.55 -7.84 8.55
N ARG A 74 -7.74 -8.62 7.80
CA ARG A 74 -6.85 -8.03 6.80
C ARG A 74 -7.70 -7.49 5.66
N VAL A 75 -7.64 -6.20 5.44
CA VAL A 75 -8.50 -5.45 4.51
C VAL A 75 -7.69 -4.61 3.55
N MET A 76 -8.18 -4.49 2.32
CA MET A 76 -7.55 -3.70 1.27
C MET A 76 -8.56 -2.86 0.51
N THR A 77 -8.12 -1.73 0.03
CA THR A 77 -8.77 -0.93 -1.01
C THR A 77 -7.79 -0.55 -2.09
N SER A 78 -8.28 -0.28 -3.26
CA SER A 78 -7.47 0.28 -4.35
C SER A 78 -8.18 1.47 -4.99
N SER A 79 -7.39 2.34 -5.60
CA SER A 79 -7.87 3.46 -6.40
C SER A 79 -6.75 4.02 -7.29
N SER A 80 -7.03 5.13 -7.95
CA SER A 80 -6.06 5.93 -8.69
C SER A 80 -6.20 7.38 -8.24
N SER A 81 -5.12 8.06 -8.15
CA SER A 81 -4.91 9.51 -7.89
C SER A 81 -6.12 10.32 -7.39
N PRO A 82 -7.12 10.72 -8.21
CA PRO A 82 -8.26 11.47 -7.70
C PRO A 82 -9.15 10.68 -6.74
N GLY A 83 -9.24 9.35 -6.90
CA GLY A 83 -9.99 8.52 -5.97
C GLY A 83 -9.26 8.34 -4.63
N ILE A 84 -7.91 8.36 -4.62
CA ILE A 84 -7.14 8.44 -3.37
C ILE A 84 -7.40 9.78 -2.66
N SER A 85 -7.53 10.88 -3.40
CA SER A 85 -7.92 12.17 -2.82
C SER A 85 -9.23 12.08 -2.03
N LEU A 86 -10.23 11.38 -2.56
CA LEU A 86 -11.51 11.16 -1.87
C LEU A 86 -11.40 10.24 -0.63
N LYS A 87 -10.38 9.39 -0.57
CA LYS A 87 -10.15 8.48 0.57
C LYS A 87 -9.36 9.12 1.72
N GLN A 88 -8.78 10.29 1.54
CA GLN A 88 -7.82 10.87 2.49
C GLN A 88 -8.40 11.10 3.89
N GLU A 89 -9.67 11.49 4.01
CA GLU A 89 -10.33 11.62 5.30
C GLU A 89 -10.37 10.27 6.04
N GLY A 90 -10.83 9.21 5.37
CA GLY A 90 -10.88 7.88 5.96
C GLY A 90 -9.50 7.33 6.31
N ILE A 91 -8.47 7.62 5.50
CA ILE A 91 -7.08 7.26 5.79
C ILE A 91 -6.60 7.97 7.07
N SER A 92 -6.92 9.27 7.23
CA SER A 92 -6.58 10.00 8.45
C SER A 92 -7.27 9.42 9.69
N TYR A 93 -8.54 8.99 9.55
CA TYR A 93 -9.27 8.32 10.64
C TYR A 93 -8.61 6.98 11.00
N MET A 94 -8.23 6.17 10.00
CA MET A 94 -7.53 4.91 10.26
C MET A 94 -6.21 5.13 10.98
N ALA A 95 -5.43 6.13 10.58
CA ALA A 95 -4.18 6.48 11.24
C ALA A 95 -4.41 6.93 12.70
N GLY A 96 -5.39 7.82 12.94
CA GLY A 96 -5.75 8.32 14.26
C GLY A 96 -6.34 7.24 15.18
N MET A 97 -7.06 6.26 14.64
CA MET A 97 -7.61 5.12 15.39
C MET A 97 -6.63 3.95 15.50
N GLU A 98 -5.46 4.05 14.92
CA GLU A 98 -4.46 2.96 14.82
C GLU A 98 -5.05 1.67 14.22
N LEU A 99 -5.67 1.80 13.05
CA LEU A 99 -6.30 0.71 12.33
C LEU A 99 -5.44 0.28 11.12
N PRO A 100 -5.09 -1.01 11.01
CA PRO A 100 -4.36 -1.55 9.86
C PRO A 100 -5.22 -1.61 8.61
N GLY A 101 -4.61 -1.37 7.46
CA GLY A 101 -5.23 -1.58 6.15
C GLY A 101 -4.25 -1.28 5.04
N VAL A 102 -4.42 -1.93 3.90
CA VAL A 102 -3.56 -1.74 2.73
C VAL A 102 -4.30 -0.93 1.67
N ILE A 103 -3.64 0.11 1.18
CA ILE A 103 -4.18 1.04 0.19
C ILE A 103 -3.30 0.95 -1.06
N ILE A 104 -3.89 0.59 -2.18
CA ILE A 104 -3.18 0.54 -3.46
C ILE A 104 -3.51 1.81 -4.25
N ASN A 105 -2.48 2.56 -4.63
CA ASN A 105 -2.61 3.68 -5.57
C ASN A 105 -1.89 3.34 -6.87
N MET A 106 -2.65 3.13 -7.95
CA MET A 106 -2.12 3.08 -9.31
C MET A 106 -2.24 4.48 -9.91
N MET A 107 -1.14 5.24 -9.80
CA MET A 107 -1.09 6.66 -10.16
C MET A 107 -1.39 6.92 -11.63
N ARG A 108 -2.02 8.06 -11.88
CA ARG A 108 -2.25 8.62 -13.20
C ARG A 108 -1.92 10.11 -13.24
N GLY A 109 -1.87 10.69 -14.44
CA GLY A 109 -1.53 12.10 -14.61
C GLY A 109 -2.56 13.05 -13.98
N GLY A 110 -2.06 14.02 -13.20
CA GLY A 110 -2.80 15.11 -12.56
C GLY A 110 -2.19 16.48 -12.93
N PRO A 111 -2.66 17.59 -12.32
CA PRO A 111 -3.63 17.67 -11.23
C PRO A 111 -5.10 17.61 -11.67
N GLY A 112 -6.02 17.61 -10.70
CA GLY A 112 -7.46 17.55 -10.89
C GLY A 112 -7.90 16.16 -11.36
N LEU A 113 -8.82 16.10 -12.33
CA LEU A 113 -9.21 14.85 -12.96
C LEU A 113 -8.05 14.27 -13.79
N GLY A 114 -7.19 15.14 -14.31
CA GLY A 114 -5.98 14.80 -15.06
C GLY A 114 -6.26 14.05 -16.36
N ASN A 115 -5.48 13.00 -16.57
CA ASN A 115 -5.67 12.05 -17.65
C ASN A 115 -5.52 10.60 -17.14
N ILE A 116 -5.72 9.61 -18.02
CA ILE A 116 -5.62 8.20 -17.66
C ILE A 116 -4.22 7.58 -17.91
N ALA A 117 -3.27 8.39 -18.39
CA ALA A 117 -1.91 7.92 -18.64
C ALA A 117 -1.15 7.72 -17.32
N ALA A 118 -0.23 6.75 -17.31
CA ALA A 118 0.64 6.49 -16.18
C ALA A 118 1.47 7.74 -15.82
N SER A 119 1.63 8.00 -14.54
CA SER A 119 2.41 9.13 -14.03
C SER A 119 2.84 8.86 -12.59
N ALA A 120 3.96 9.45 -12.16
CA ALA A 120 4.42 9.45 -10.78
C ALA A 120 4.00 10.75 -10.05
N ALA A 121 2.77 11.23 -10.26
CA ALA A 121 2.32 12.55 -9.84
C ALA A 121 1.94 12.66 -8.35
N ASP A 122 1.72 11.54 -7.64
CA ASP A 122 1.17 11.52 -6.27
C ASP A 122 2.22 11.34 -5.17
N TYR A 123 3.49 11.62 -5.44
CA TYR A 123 4.54 11.46 -4.44
C TYR A 123 4.22 12.22 -3.14
N PHE A 124 3.86 13.49 -3.23
CA PHE A 124 3.51 14.29 -2.06
C PHE A 124 2.19 13.86 -1.42
N GLN A 125 1.19 13.50 -2.21
CA GLN A 125 -0.06 12.98 -1.68
C GLN A 125 0.17 11.71 -0.84
N ALA A 126 0.99 10.79 -1.35
CA ALA A 126 1.31 9.54 -0.67
C ALA A 126 2.17 9.75 0.59
N THR A 127 3.22 10.59 0.51
CA THR A 127 4.22 10.75 1.57
C THR A 127 3.91 11.88 2.55
N ARG A 128 3.10 12.88 2.17
CA ARG A 128 2.71 14.01 3.02
C ARG A 128 1.29 13.88 3.56
N GLY A 129 0.51 12.92 3.01
CA GLY A 129 -0.90 12.79 3.30
C GLY A 129 -1.77 13.88 2.68
N GLY A 130 -3.08 13.71 2.74
CA GLY A 130 -4.07 14.67 2.22
C GLY A 130 -5.24 14.88 3.19
N GLY A 131 -5.31 14.07 4.27
CA GLY A 131 -6.20 14.30 5.41
C GLY A 131 -5.59 15.30 6.40
N HIS A 132 -6.20 15.44 7.56
CA HIS A 132 -5.73 16.35 8.61
C HIS A 132 -4.98 15.61 9.73
N GLY A 133 -4.17 16.35 10.51
CA GLY A 133 -3.55 15.87 11.74
C GLY A 133 -2.13 15.34 11.57
N ASP A 134 -1.44 15.67 10.49
CA ASP A 134 0.00 15.39 10.25
C ASP A 134 0.38 13.91 10.43
N TYR A 135 -0.58 12.99 10.19
CA TYR A 135 -0.36 11.56 10.24
C TYR A 135 0.67 11.09 9.19
N ARG A 136 1.20 9.91 9.36
CA ARG A 136 2.13 9.27 8.41
C ARG A 136 1.61 7.93 7.97
N THR A 137 1.83 7.64 6.71
CA THR A 137 1.51 6.34 6.09
C THR A 137 2.80 5.79 5.48
N PRO A 138 3.30 4.62 5.89
CA PRO A 138 4.38 3.96 5.17
C PRO A 138 3.98 3.74 3.73
N VAL A 139 4.88 4.07 2.80
CA VAL A 139 4.65 3.94 1.36
C VAL A 139 5.70 3.01 0.78
N LEU A 140 5.26 1.98 0.07
CA LEU A 140 6.12 1.03 -0.63
C LEU A 140 6.00 1.23 -2.13
N ALA A 141 7.13 1.40 -2.82
CA ALA A 141 7.19 1.70 -4.25
C ALA A 141 7.88 0.57 -5.03
N PRO A 142 7.13 -0.42 -5.53
CA PRO A 142 7.66 -1.48 -6.39
C PRO A 142 8.15 -0.93 -7.73
N ALA A 143 9.10 -1.63 -8.36
CA ALA A 143 9.60 -1.32 -9.69
C ALA A 143 9.24 -2.39 -10.75
N GLY A 144 8.55 -3.48 -10.37
CA GLY A 144 8.12 -4.55 -11.28
C GLY A 144 7.08 -5.46 -10.65
N CYS A 145 6.59 -6.43 -11.45
CA CYS A 145 5.52 -7.31 -10.99
C CYS A 145 5.95 -8.26 -9.86
N GLN A 146 7.20 -8.70 -9.83
CA GLN A 146 7.69 -9.52 -8.72
C GLN A 146 7.67 -8.74 -7.41
N GLU A 147 8.12 -7.51 -7.41
CA GLU A 147 8.06 -6.64 -6.22
C GLU A 147 6.63 -6.25 -5.84
N LEU A 148 5.72 -6.08 -6.82
CA LEU A 148 4.30 -5.92 -6.52
C LEU A 148 3.78 -7.07 -5.65
N ALA A 149 4.16 -8.32 -6.00
CA ALA A 149 3.78 -9.48 -5.19
C ALA A 149 4.40 -9.43 -3.79
N GLU A 150 5.71 -9.28 -3.70
CA GLU A 150 6.45 -9.32 -2.43
C GLU A 150 6.08 -8.16 -1.50
N LEU A 151 6.04 -6.93 -2.03
CA LEU A 151 5.72 -5.75 -1.24
C LEU A 151 4.24 -5.68 -0.83
N THR A 152 3.34 -6.39 -1.50
CA THR A 152 1.95 -6.55 -1.02
C THR A 152 1.91 -7.34 0.28
N PHE A 153 2.68 -8.43 0.42
CA PHE A 153 2.83 -9.14 1.70
C PHE A 153 3.41 -8.23 2.78
N VAL A 154 4.52 -7.56 2.46
CA VAL A 154 5.15 -6.59 3.38
C VAL A 154 4.16 -5.52 3.83
N ALA A 155 3.33 -5.00 2.93
CA ALA A 155 2.34 -3.97 3.26
C ALA A 155 1.32 -4.47 4.31
N PHE A 156 0.82 -5.70 4.20
CA PHE A 156 -0.08 -6.27 5.20
C PHE A 156 0.62 -6.51 6.54
N ASP A 157 1.85 -7.00 6.51
CA ASP A 157 2.61 -7.25 7.73
C ASP A 157 2.97 -5.95 8.46
N LEU A 158 3.36 -4.90 7.73
CA LEU A 158 3.60 -3.58 8.31
C LEU A 158 2.30 -2.95 8.86
N ALA A 159 1.19 -3.10 8.14
CA ALA A 159 -0.09 -2.60 8.61
C ALA A 159 -0.48 -3.24 9.94
N ASP A 160 -0.38 -4.56 10.07
CA ASP A 160 -0.67 -5.28 11.31
C ASP A 160 0.36 -4.95 12.43
N LYS A 161 1.68 -4.95 12.10
CA LYS A 161 2.77 -4.67 13.06
C LYS A 161 2.63 -3.32 13.74
N TYR A 162 2.29 -2.30 12.96
CA TYR A 162 2.26 -0.91 13.44
C TYR A 162 0.84 -0.39 13.69
N ARG A 163 -0.19 -1.19 13.40
CA ARG A 163 -1.57 -0.73 13.47
C ARG A 163 -1.75 0.61 12.75
N ASN A 164 -1.43 0.61 11.46
CA ASN A 164 -1.38 1.82 10.64
C ASN A 164 -1.80 1.50 9.20
N PRO A 165 -2.46 2.40 8.48
CA PRO A 165 -2.63 2.24 7.04
C PRO A 165 -1.25 2.25 6.35
N VAL A 166 -1.08 1.38 5.34
CA VAL A 166 0.13 1.28 4.51
C VAL A 166 -0.27 1.41 3.06
N MET A 167 0.50 2.18 2.29
CA MET A 167 0.22 2.39 0.86
C MET A 167 1.23 1.63 0.00
N LEU A 168 0.73 0.95 -1.02
CA LEU A 168 1.52 0.47 -2.15
C LEU A 168 1.31 1.43 -3.32
N LEU A 169 2.39 2.06 -3.76
CA LEU A 169 2.40 3.13 -4.74
C LEU A 169 2.98 2.66 -6.07
N GLY A 170 2.11 2.28 -6.99
CA GLY A 170 2.43 1.96 -8.37
C GLY A 170 1.91 3.03 -9.33
N ASP A 171 2.04 2.78 -10.61
CA ASP A 171 1.46 3.61 -11.66
C ASP A 171 0.69 2.76 -12.70
N GLY A 172 -0.02 3.43 -13.60
CA GLY A 172 -0.83 2.77 -14.60
C GLY A 172 -0.04 1.88 -15.57
N LEU A 173 1.25 2.16 -15.83
CA LEU A 173 2.10 1.30 -16.65
C LEU A 173 2.41 -0.01 -15.91
N MET A 174 2.83 0.10 -14.66
CA MET A 174 3.13 -1.06 -13.81
C MET A 174 1.90 -1.95 -13.59
N GLY A 175 0.72 -1.35 -13.45
CA GLY A 175 -0.54 -2.08 -13.34
C GLY A 175 -0.91 -2.86 -14.59
N GLN A 176 -0.46 -2.45 -15.79
CA GLN A 176 -0.83 -3.04 -17.07
C GLN A 176 0.22 -4.00 -17.64
N VAL A 177 1.50 -3.85 -17.28
CA VAL A 177 2.57 -4.73 -17.78
C VAL A 177 2.33 -6.18 -17.33
N MET A 178 2.70 -7.13 -18.19
CA MET A 178 2.64 -8.56 -17.89
C MET A 178 4.05 -9.10 -17.72
N GLU A 179 4.32 -9.72 -16.58
CA GLU A 179 5.62 -10.33 -16.28
C GLU A 179 5.43 -11.69 -15.61
N PRO A 180 6.46 -12.58 -15.70
CA PRO A 180 6.45 -13.82 -14.94
C PRO A 180 6.73 -13.54 -13.47
N VAL A 181 5.84 -14.00 -12.59
CA VAL A 181 5.91 -13.80 -11.14
C VAL A 181 5.92 -15.12 -10.41
N VAL A 182 6.74 -15.22 -9.39
CA VAL A 182 6.75 -16.29 -8.40
C VAL A 182 6.13 -15.76 -7.13
N PHE A 183 4.97 -16.28 -6.75
CA PHE A 183 4.30 -15.81 -5.55
C PHE A 183 4.84 -16.49 -4.29
N PRO A 184 4.91 -15.76 -3.16
CA PRO A 184 5.01 -16.40 -1.85
C PRO A 184 3.85 -17.36 -1.61
N ASP A 185 4.05 -18.34 -0.74
CA ASP A 185 3.01 -19.28 -0.35
C ASP A 185 1.85 -18.59 0.37
N PHE A 186 0.69 -19.26 0.42
CA PHE A 186 -0.45 -18.77 1.19
C PHE A 186 -0.13 -18.75 2.69
N ILE A 187 -0.42 -17.63 3.33
CA ILE A 187 -0.39 -17.54 4.79
C ILE A 187 -1.65 -18.25 5.33
N ASP A 188 -1.49 -19.21 6.25
CA ASP A 188 -2.65 -19.74 7.01
C ASP A 188 -3.19 -18.60 7.91
N LEU A 189 -4.49 -18.37 7.87
CA LEU A 189 -5.12 -17.32 8.68
C LEU A 189 -4.91 -17.52 10.19
N LYS A 190 -4.62 -18.74 10.63
CA LYS A 190 -4.29 -19.07 12.02
C LYS A 190 -2.91 -18.55 12.45
N ASP A 191 -2.01 -18.35 11.48
CA ASP A 191 -0.65 -17.86 11.72
C ASP A 191 -0.59 -16.33 11.76
N LEU A 192 -1.73 -15.66 11.47
CA LEU A 192 -1.80 -14.20 11.57
C LEU A 192 -1.70 -13.76 13.04
N PRO A 193 -1.07 -12.59 13.30
CA PRO A 193 -0.95 -12.05 14.65
C PRO A 193 -2.33 -11.91 15.32
N GLU A 194 -2.40 -12.30 16.60
CA GLU A 194 -3.59 -12.05 17.41
C GLU A 194 -3.80 -10.54 17.59
N LYS A 195 -5.03 -10.10 17.42
CA LYS A 195 -5.42 -8.69 17.49
C LYS A 195 -6.27 -8.47 18.75
N ASP A 196 -5.64 -8.11 19.85
CA ASP A 196 -6.28 -7.93 21.15
C ASP A 196 -7.19 -6.70 21.25
N TRP A 197 -7.13 -5.80 20.27
CA TRP A 197 -7.87 -4.54 20.21
C TRP A 197 -9.19 -4.61 19.42
N VAL A 198 -9.48 -5.67 18.69
CA VAL A 198 -10.64 -5.77 17.79
C VAL A 198 -11.99 -5.67 18.51
N LEU A 199 -12.98 -5.12 17.80
CA LEU A 199 -14.37 -5.03 18.26
C LEU A 199 -15.17 -6.24 17.76
N ASN A 200 -15.04 -7.36 18.46
CA ASN A 200 -15.71 -8.63 18.17
C ASN A 200 -16.75 -9.04 19.22
N GLY A 201 -17.34 -8.06 19.89
CA GLY A 201 -18.22 -8.25 21.06
C GLY A 201 -17.43 -8.25 22.37
N CYS A 202 -18.13 -8.20 23.50
CA CYS A 202 -17.50 -8.09 24.83
C CYS A 202 -17.99 -9.16 25.83
N LYS A 203 -18.60 -10.27 25.35
CA LYS A 203 -19.04 -11.34 26.23
C LYS A 203 -17.84 -11.97 26.96
N GLY A 204 -17.82 -11.86 28.29
CA GLY A 204 -16.74 -12.43 29.11
C GLY A 204 -15.46 -11.60 29.22
N ARG A 205 -15.46 -10.35 28.74
CA ARG A 205 -14.34 -9.41 28.87
C ARG A 205 -14.84 -7.98 28.99
N GLU A 206 -13.96 -7.08 29.38
CA GLU A 206 -14.25 -5.64 29.38
C GLU A 206 -14.51 -5.11 27.94
N PRO A 207 -15.43 -4.16 27.79
CA PRO A 207 -15.67 -3.47 26.51
C PRO A 207 -14.41 -2.79 25.99
N ARG A 208 -14.23 -2.82 24.66
CA ARG A 208 -13.20 -2.05 23.96
C ARG A 208 -13.86 -0.93 23.18
N ALA A 209 -13.14 0.17 23.00
CA ALA A 209 -13.56 1.30 22.17
C ALA A 209 -12.44 1.69 21.24
N ILE A 210 -12.77 2.00 19.99
CA ILE A 210 -11.85 2.52 18.96
C ILE A 210 -12.49 3.78 18.40
N PHE A 211 -11.85 4.90 18.60
CA PHE A 211 -12.33 6.21 18.14
C PHE A 211 -11.17 7.19 17.99
N SER A 212 -11.34 8.22 17.16
CA SER A 212 -10.35 9.27 16.95
C SER A 212 -10.77 10.63 17.53
N MET A 213 -11.99 10.74 18.07
CA MET A 213 -12.45 11.96 18.72
C MET A 213 -12.12 11.92 20.21
N LEU A 214 -11.08 12.61 20.61
CA LEU A 214 -10.54 12.65 21.98
C LEU A 214 -10.85 14.02 22.59
N LEU A 215 -11.88 14.09 23.43
CA LEU A 215 -12.43 15.33 23.96
C LEU A 215 -11.92 15.69 25.39
N GLY A 216 -11.25 14.76 26.06
CA GLY A 216 -10.65 15.03 27.36
C GLY A 216 -9.48 16.01 27.25
N GLN A 217 -9.28 16.83 28.31
CA GLN A 217 -8.19 17.79 28.31
C GLN A 217 -6.83 17.08 28.27
N GLY A 218 -6.06 17.31 27.17
CA GLY A 218 -4.75 16.71 26.96
C GLY A 218 -4.76 15.34 26.29
N ASP A 219 -5.92 14.67 26.13
CA ASP A 219 -6.00 13.32 25.55
C ASP A 219 -5.45 13.27 24.13
N LEU A 220 -5.89 14.19 23.26
CA LEU A 220 -5.40 14.25 21.88
C LEU A 220 -3.90 14.55 21.81
N TYR A 221 -3.39 15.40 22.69
CA TYR A 221 -1.95 15.69 22.75
C TYR A 221 -1.15 14.44 23.13
N SER A 222 -1.58 13.72 24.16
CA SER A 222 -0.92 12.48 24.60
C SER A 222 -0.95 11.41 23.50
N HIS A 223 -2.11 11.24 22.85
CA HIS A 223 -2.25 10.31 21.73
C HIS A 223 -1.32 10.66 20.56
N ASN A 224 -1.22 11.95 20.20
CA ASN A 224 -0.30 12.38 19.14
C ASN A 224 1.18 12.13 19.49
N LEU A 225 1.57 12.25 20.76
CA LEU A 225 2.92 11.86 21.19
C LEU A 225 3.17 10.36 21.00
N ASP A 226 2.18 9.51 21.25
CA ASP A 226 2.32 8.07 21.04
C ASP A 226 2.34 7.72 19.52
N LEU A 227 1.52 8.40 18.71
CA LEU A 227 1.61 8.28 17.25
C LEU A 227 3.00 8.72 16.74
N GLN A 228 3.57 9.80 17.26
CA GLN A 228 4.91 10.25 16.85
C GLN A 228 5.98 9.22 17.18
N LYS A 229 5.97 8.63 18.39
CA LYS A 229 6.88 7.53 18.75
C LYS A 229 6.76 6.33 17.79
N LYS A 230 5.52 6.00 17.38
CA LYS A 230 5.27 4.96 16.39
C LYS A 230 5.89 5.32 15.04
N TYR A 231 5.72 6.55 14.56
CA TYR A 231 6.29 7.02 13.30
C TYR A 231 7.82 7.05 13.33
N ASP A 232 8.43 7.49 14.42
CA ASP A 232 9.87 7.47 14.61
C ASP A 232 10.43 6.05 14.54
N ARG A 233 9.72 5.09 15.15
CA ARG A 233 10.06 3.67 15.08
C ARG A 233 9.93 3.12 13.67
N ILE A 234 8.86 3.43 12.93
CA ILE A 234 8.68 3.04 11.53
C ILE A 234 9.83 3.60 10.68
N THR A 235 10.16 4.87 10.86
CA THR A 235 11.25 5.51 10.13
C THR A 235 12.60 4.83 10.38
N ALA A 236 12.86 4.39 11.60
CA ALA A 236 14.12 3.73 11.94
C ALA A 236 14.21 2.27 11.45
N GLU A 237 13.09 1.53 11.50
CA GLU A 237 13.08 0.08 11.27
C GLU A 237 12.75 -0.32 9.82
N GLU A 238 12.01 0.51 9.07
CA GLU A 238 11.38 0.08 7.82
C GLU A 238 11.98 0.75 6.56
N GLN A 239 13.22 1.19 6.66
CA GLN A 239 13.95 1.74 5.51
C GLN A 239 14.32 0.60 4.54
N ARG A 240 13.87 0.72 3.28
CA ARG A 240 14.22 -0.20 2.18
C ARG A 240 14.69 0.61 0.99
N TRP A 241 15.83 0.24 0.46
CA TRP A 241 16.41 0.84 -0.75
C TRP A 241 17.27 -0.17 -1.47
N GLU A 242 17.62 0.15 -2.70
CA GLU A 242 18.56 -0.58 -3.53
C GLU A 242 19.54 0.40 -4.17
N THR A 243 20.78 -0.03 -4.31
CA THR A 243 21.81 0.72 -5.03
C THR A 243 22.43 -0.14 -6.11
N GLN A 244 22.67 0.46 -7.27
CA GLN A 244 23.33 -0.21 -8.38
C GLN A 244 24.45 0.68 -8.90
N ASN A 245 25.66 0.11 -9.02
CA ASN A 245 26.84 0.77 -9.55
C ASN A 245 27.18 2.13 -8.92
N THR A 246 26.93 2.31 -7.62
CA THR A 246 27.13 3.59 -6.92
C THR A 246 28.57 3.82 -6.45
N ASP A 247 29.38 2.76 -6.27
CA ASP A 247 30.71 2.83 -5.68
C ASP A 247 31.73 3.61 -6.53
N ASP A 248 31.60 3.55 -7.85
CA ASP A 248 32.48 4.23 -8.80
C ASP A 248 31.78 5.34 -9.60
N ALA A 249 30.56 5.69 -9.23
CA ALA A 249 29.72 6.61 -9.99
C ALA A 249 30.17 8.07 -9.82
N ASP A 250 30.28 8.78 -10.93
CA ASP A 250 30.44 10.24 -10.98
C ASP A 250 29.07 10.95 -10.87
N ILE A 251 28.00 10.25 -11.29
CA ILE A 251 26.61 10.73 -11.25
C ILE A 251 25.75 9.63 -10.65
N ILE A 252 24.94 9.97 -9.65
CA ILE A 252 23.93 9.07 -9.07
C ILE A 252 22.54 9.57 -9.44
N VAL A 253 21.78 8.72 -10.13
CA VAL A 253 20.35 8.94 -10.39
C VAL A 253 19.57 8.46 -9.18
N VAL A 254 18.61 9.24 -8.72
CA VAL A 254 17.67 8.85 -7.65
C VAL A 254 16.29 8.74 -8.26
N ALA A 255 15.71 7.54 -8.25
CA ALA A 255 14.39 7.27 -8.83
C ALA A 255 13.68 6.12 -8.10
N TYR A 256 12.34 6.07 -8.17
CA TYR A 256 11.52 4.99 -7.64
C TYR A 256 10.50 4.49 -8.68
N GLY A 257 9.91 3.33 -8.45
CA GLY A 257 8.85 2.77 -9.29
C GLY A 257 9.28 2.58 -10.75
N THR A 258 8.38 2.83 -11.68
CA THR A 258 8.64 2.73 -13.12
C THR A 258 9.78 3.66 -13.59
N ALA A 259 9.94 4.84 -12.96
CA ALA A 259 11.04 5.73 -13.30
C ALA A 259 12.41 5.12 -12.96
N ALA A 260 12.53 4.38 -11.85
CA ALA A 260 13.76 3.66 -11.50
C ALA A 260 14.09 2.57 -12.53
N ARG A 261 13.10 1.84 -13.00
CA ARG A 261 13.25 0.82 -14.03
C ARG A 261 13.75 1.40 -15.36
N ILE A 262 13.24 2.57 -15.75
CA ILE A 262 13.73 3.30 -16.94
C ILE A 262 15.16 3.79 -16.71
N ALA A 263 15.44 4.33 -15.51
CA ALA A 263 16.77 4.82 -15.15
C ALA A 263 17.82 3.70 -15.14
N GLU A 264 17.47 2.47 -14.73
CA GLU A 264 18.34 1.29 -14.79
C GLU A 264 18.78 0.99 -16.24
N SER A 265 17.83 0.93 -17.16
CA SER A 265 18.15 0.71 -18.58
C SER A 265 19.03 1.84 -19.17
N ALA A 266 18.73 3.09 -18.84
CA ALA A 266 19.53 4.24 -19.27
C ALA A 266 20.95 4.22 -18.66
N MET A 267 21.08 3.80 -17.40
CA MET A 267 22.36 3.64 -16.72
C MET A 267 23.26 2.64 -17.44
N ASP A 268 22.71 1.51 -17.85
CA ASP A 268 23.47 0.45 -18.56
C ASP A 268 23.98 0.97 -19.92
N GLU A 269 23.14 1.70 -20.66
CA GLU A 269 23.53 2.33 -21.93
C GLU A 269 24.64 3.36 -21.73
N LEU A 270 24.50 4.24 -20.73
CA LEU A 270 25.48 5.30 -20.41
C LEU A 270 26.81 4.69 -19.95
N ARG A 271 26.81 3.65 -19.16
CA ARG A 271 28.02 2.92 -18.75
C ARG A 271 28.73 2.27 -19.95
N THR A 272 27.96 1.73 -20.87
CA THR A 272 28.51 1.22 -22.13
C THR A 272 29.19 2.32 -22.95
N ALA A 273 28.67 3.55 -22.87
CA ALA A 273 29.27 4.74 -23.49
C ALA A 273 30.46 5.35 -22.70
N GLY A 274 30.84 4.76 -21.56
CA GLY A 274 31.98 5.17 -20.73
C GLY A 274 31.67 6.20 -19.64
N LEU A 275 30.39 6.50 -19.40
CA LEU A 275 29.97 7.40 -18.30
C LEU A 275 29.68 6.58 -17.03
N LYS A 276 30.26 6.99 -15.90
CA LYS A 276 30.08 6.34 -14.62
C LYS A 276 28.80 6.83 -13.94
N VAL A 277 27.68 6.19 -14.26
CA VAL A 277 26.38 6.47 -13.67
C VAL A 277 26.00 5.36 -12.71
N GLY A 278 25.48 5.72 -11.55
CA GLY A 278 24.88 4.81 -10.56
C GLY A 278 23.40 5.12 -10.33
N LEU A 279 22.68 4.17 -9.74
CA LEU A 279 21.27 4.32 -9.39
C LEU A 279 21.10 4.10 -7.89
N PHE A 280 20.39 5.02 -7.22
CA PHE A 280 19.83 4.83 -5.89
C PHE A 280 18.31 4.75 -6.00
N ARG A 281 17.73 3.65 -5.55
CA ARG A 281 16.29 3.41 -5.63
C ARG A 281 15.69 3.27 -4.23
N PRO A 282 15.00 4.29 -3.71
CA PRO A 282 14.20 4.11 -2.50
C PRO A 282 13.00 3.20 -2.81
N ILE A 283 12.77 2.22 -1.94
CA ILE A 283 11.62 1.30 -1.99
C ILE A 283 10.59 1.74 -0.96
N THR A 284 11.02 2.09 0.26
CA THR A 284 10.18 2.80 1.21
C THR A 284 10.29 4.30 0.96
N LEU A 285 9.16 4.94 0.69
CA LEU A 285 9.04 6.39 0.55
C LEU A 285 8.44 6.96 1.83
N TRP A 286 8.98 8.12 2.28
CA TRP A 286 8.57 8.69 3.57
C TRP A 286 8.55 10.22 3.57
#